data_f62671ba29f9cd6e4a1f4514b1bc6d35
#
_entry.id   f62671ba29f9cd6e4a1f4514b1bc6d35
#
_cell.length_a   1.000
_cell.length_b   1.000
_cell.length_c   1.000
_cell.angle_alpha   90.00
_cell.angle_beta   90.00
_cell.angle_gamma   90.00
#
_symmetry.space_group_name_H-M   'P 1'
#
loop_
_entity.id
_entity.type
_entity.pdbx_description
1 polymer ?
#
loop_
_entity_poly.entity_id
_entity_poly.type
_entity_poly.pdbx_seq_one_letter_code
_entity_poly.pdbx_strand_id
1 'polypeptide(L)'
;MPGFLLVSGDNMNVVVAFVFLLTFVLPAVNLLILRSFGTISSLTLFNRSERLMPFVFIGVIYVIATVFFFWRLSFLVNLNKVMLIVTIMILVATIVTLFFKMSIHSLAMGGVAGILIPLNQASETGALLVPTAVALVLTGAVMSARLALHAHTFREVWHGAWVGLLIGITGVILLF
;
A
#
# COMPACT_ATOMS: atom_id res chain seq x y z
N MET A 1 14.03 -5.34 19.59
CA MET A 1 14.74 -5.21 18.27
C MET A 1 15.36 -3.83 18.20
N PRO A 2 16.66 -3.65 18.36
CA PRO A 2 17.28 -2.37 18.11
C PRO A 2 17.29 -2.15 16.59
N GLY A 3 16.56 -1.13 16.14
CA GLY A 3 16.61 -0.64 14.78
C GLY A 3 15.82 -1.44 13.75
N PHE A 4 14.49 -1.30 13.76
CA PHE A 4 13.64 -1.77 12.65
C PHE A 4 14.10 -1.17 11.28
N LEU A 5 14.70 0.02 11.32
CA LEU A 5 15.42 0.63 10.21
C LEU A 5 16.84 0.97 10.68
N LEU A 6 17.82 0.16 10.27
CA LEU A 6 19.25 0.42 10.52
C LEU A 6 19.76 1.55 9.58
N VAL A 7 19.10 2.69 9.58
CA VAL A 7 19.53 3.87 8.82
C VAL A 7 20.03 4.89 9.83
N SER A 8 21.25 5.39 9.66
CA SER A 8 21.73 6.53 10.45
C SER A 8 20.79 7.71 10.25
N GLY A 9 20.53 8.50 11.31
CA GLY A 9 19.55 9.60 11.28
C GLY A 9 19.69 10.53 10.07
N ASP A 10 20.90 10.76 9.60
CA ASP A 10 21.20 11.66 8.47
C ASP A 10 20.68 11.13 7.13
N ASN A 11 20.61 9.82 6.95
CA ASN A 11 20.12 9.20 5.71
C ASN A 11 18.63 8.83 5.75
N MET A 12 17.99 8.89 6.91
CA MET A 12 16.58 8.53 7.06
C MET A 12 15.67 9.41 6.18
N ASN A 13 15.90 10.72 6.16
CA ASN A 13 15.11 11.66 5.36
C ASN A 13 15.23 11.34 3.86
N VAL A 14 16.40 10.94 3.39
CA VAL A 14 16.63 10.55 2.00
C VAL A 14 15.85 9.28 1.66
N VAL A 15 15.89 8.27 2.52
CA VAL A 15 15.13 7.03 2.33
C VAL A 15 13.63 7.30 2.31
N VAL A 16 13.12 8.09 3.26
CA VAL A 16 11.71 8.48 3.34
C VAL A 16 11.29 9.26 2.08
N ALA A 17 12.09 10.25 1.66
CA ALA A 17 11.82 11.01 0.43
C ALA A 17 11.79 10.11 -0.80
N PHE A 18 12.69 9.15 -0.90
CA PHE A 18 12.77 8.21 -2.01
C PHE A 18 11.57 7.24 -2.03
N VAL A 19 11.19 6.70 -0.88
CA VAL A 19 9.97 5.90 -0.74
C VAL A 19 8.75 6.71 -1.15
N PHE A 20 8.61 7.95 -0.66
CA PHE A 20 7.51 8.84 -1.01
C PHE A 20 7.45 9.13 -2.53
N LEU A 21 8.59 9.39 -3.14
CA LEU A 21 8.68 9.59 -4.59
C LEU A 21 8.14 8.36 -5.34
N LEU A 22 8.61 7.17 -5.00
CA LEU A 22 8.26 5.94 -5.70
C LEU A 22 6.82 5.48 -5.44
N THR A 23 6.33 5.65 -4.21
CA THR A 23 5.04 5.08 -3.80
C THR A 23 3.87 6.06 -3.92
N PHE A 24 4.14 7.35 -4.00
CA PHE A 24 3.11 8.38 -4.13
C PHE A 24 3.27 9.23 -5.39
N VAL A 25 4.44 9.86 -5.57
CA VAL A 25 4.62 10.83 -6.67
C VAL A 25 4.54 10.15 -8.03
N LEU A 26 5.27 9.06 -8.26
CA LEU A 26 5.24 8.35 -9.55
C LEU A 26 3.85 7.80 -9.89
N PRO A 27 3.11 7.13 -9.00
CA PRO A 27 1.72 6.75 -9.25
C PRO A 27 0.80 7.93 -9.55
N ALA A 28 0.95 9.04 -8.83
CA ALA A 28 0.14 10.24 -9.07
C ALA A 28 0.43 10.85 -10.46
N VAL A 29 1.70 10.96 -10.82
CA VAL A 29 2.13 11.42 -12.17
C VAL A 29 1.60 10.47 -13.25
N ASN A 30 1.67 9.16 -13.04
CA ASN A 30 1.09 8.19 -13.97
C ASN A 30 -0.41 8.45 -14.23
N LEU A 31 -1.21 8.69 -13.18
CA LEU A 31 -2.62 9.01 -13.34
C LEU A 31 -2.85 10.32 -14.10
N LEU A 32 -2.03 11.35 -13.82
CA LEU A 32 -2.10 12.63 -14.54
C LEU A 32 -1.78 12.46 -16.02
N ILE A 33 -0.76 11.67 -16.34
CA ILE A 33 -0.37 11.36 -17.72
C ILE A 33 -1.50 10.62 -18.43
N LEU A 34 -2.04 9.55 -17.85
CA LEU A 34 -3.15 8.79 -18.44
C LEU A 34 -4.40 9.65 -18.66
N ARG A 35 -4.66 10.61 -17.77
CA ARG A 35 -5.74 11.57 -17.93
C ARG A 35 -5.47 12.55 -19.07
N SER A 36 -4.25 13.09 -19.20
CA SER A 36 -3.87 14.03 -20.26
C SER A 36 -3.94 13.40 -21.65
N PHE A 37 -3.66 12.11 -21.77
CA PHE A 37 -3.84 11.33 -23.00
C PHE A 37 -5.28 10.86 -23.25
N GLY A 38 -6.23 11.19 -22.36
CA GLY A 38 -7.63 10.78 -22.52
C GLY A 38 -7.89 9.29 -22.28
N THR A 39 -6.90 8.54 -21.76
CA THR A 39 -7.06 7.10 -21.46
C THR A 39 -8.00 6.86 -20.29
N ILE A 40 -8.09 7.81 -19.37
CA ILE A 40 -9.03 7.82 -18.25
C ILE A 40 -9.82 9.13 -18.26
N SER A 41 -11.13 9.03 -17.98
CA SER A 41 -12.05 10.19 -18.00
C SER A 41 -11.89 11.06 -16.74
N SER A 42 -11.53 10.45 -15.62
CA SER A 42 -11.42 11.15 -14.32
C SER A 42 -10.38 10.48 -13.41
N LEU A 43 -9.76 11.27 -12.53
CA LEU A 43 -8.84 10.76 -11.52
C LEU A 43 -9.52 9.92 -10.43
N THR A 44 -10.85 10.01 -10.32
CA THR A 44 -11.63 9.22 -9.36
C THR A 44 -11.82 7.77 -9.79
N LEU A 45 -11.60 7.47 -11.08
CA LEU A 45 -11.68 6.12 -11.66
C LEU A 45 -13.00 5.41 -11.28
N PHE A 46 -14.14 6.09 -11.44
CA PHE A 46 -15.45 5.51 -11.12
C PHE A 46 -15.74 4.27 -11.96
N ASN A 47 -15.40 4.30 -13.24
CA ASN A 47 -15.59 3.20 -14.15
C ASN A 47 -14.54 2.13 -13.93
N ARG A 48 -14.99 0.89 -13.75
CA ARG A 48 -14.09 -0.25 -13.55
C ARG A 48 -13.13 -0.46 -14.73
N SER A 49 -13.62 -0.29 -15.95
CA SER A 49 -12.85 -0.46 -17.19
C SER A 49 -11.64 0.48 -17.27
N GLU A 50 -11.75 1.69 -16.69
CA GLU A 50 -10.67 2.67 -16.67
C GLU A 50 -9.59 2.40 -15.62
N ARG A 51 -9.82 1.45 -14.70
CA ARG A 51 -8.89 1.15 -13.60
C ARG A 51 -7.74 0.25 -14.01
N LEU A 52 -7.97 -0.63 -14.99
CA LEU A 52 -7.00 -1.67 -15.35
C LEU A 52 -5.66 -1.08 -15.78
N MET A 53 -5.69 -0.12 -16.71
CA MET A 53 -4.46 0.50 -17.21
C MET A 53 -3.66 1.21 -16.11
N PRO A 54 -4.24 2.11 -15.30
CA PRO A 54 -3.52 2.70 -14.17
C PRO A 54 -2.91 1.66 -13.23
N PHE A 55 -3.65 0.61 -12.89
CA PHE A 55 -3.17 -0.41 -11.95
C PHE A 55 -2.04 -1.26 -12.52
N VAL A 56 -2.08 -1.60 -13.80
CA VAL A 56 -0.98 -2.30 -14.47
C VAL A 56 0.28 -1.44 -14.44
N PHE A 57 0.20 -0.15 -14.82
CA PHE A 57 1.35 0.74 -14.79
C PHE A 57 1.90 0.94 -13.39
N ILE A 58 1.01 1.16 -12.39
CA ILE A 58 1.43 1.27 -10.99
C ILE A 58 2.06 -0.04 -10.51
N GLY A 59 1.49 -1.19 -10.88
CA GLY A 59 2.05 -2.50 -10.56
C GLY A 59 3.47 -2.67 -11.11
N VAL A 60 3.70 -2.28 -12.37
CA VAL A 60 5.04 -2.31 -12.98
C VAL A 60 6.01 -1.38 -12.23
N ILE A 61 5.58 -0.16 -11.89
CA ILE A 61 6.41 0.78 -11.10
C ILE A 61 6.81 0.15 -9.77
N TYR A 62 5.87 -0.49 -9.06
CA TYR A 62 6.18 -1.10 -7.77
C TYR A 62 7.05 -2.35 -7.88
N VAL A 63 6.90 -3.17 -8.93
CA VAL A 63 7.81 -4.29 -9.19
C VAL A 63 9.22 -3.78 -9.43
N ILE A 64 9.40 -2.79 -10.31
CA ILE A 64 10.70 -2.18 -10.58
C ILE A 64 11.30 -1.57 -9.30
N ALA A 65 10.50 -0.83 -8.54
CA ALA A 65 10.93 -0.25 -7.27
C ALA A 65 11.40 -1.33 -6.29
N THR A 66 10.61 -2.40 -6.11
CA THR A 66 10.95 -3.50 -5.21
C THR A 66 12.24 -4.19 -5.64
N VAL A 67 12.41 -4.50 -6.91
CA VAL A 67 13.68 -5.08 -7.43
C VAL A 67 14.86 -4.14 -7.18
N PHE A 68 14.68 -2.84 -7.44
CA PHE A 68 15.69 -1.83 -7.16
C PHE A 68 16.07 -1.77 -5.67
N PHE A 69 15.09 -1.81 -4.76
CA PHE A 69 15.34 -1.83 -3.32
C PHE A 69 16.12 -3.07 -2.91
N PHE A 70 15.74 -4.25 -3.38
CA PHE A 70 16.48 -5.48 -3.08
C PHE A 70 17.92 -5.46 -3.61
N TRP A 71 18.13 -4.83 -4.76
CA TRP A 71 19.45 -4.81 -5.39
C TRP A 71 20.36 -3.71 -4.82
N ARG A 72 19.86 -2.49 -4.68
CA ARG A 72 20.66 -1.31 -4.30
C ARG A 72 20.61 -0.97 -2.83
N LEU A 73 19.53 -1.30 -2.16
CA LEU A 73 19.29 -1.01 -0.74
C LEU A 73 19.13 -2.31 0.06
N SER A 74 19.92 -3.33 -0.29
CA SER A 74 19.85 -4.66 0.34
C SER A 74 20.08 -4.62 1.85
N PHE A 75 20.77 -3.61 2.37
CA PHE A 75 20.98 -3.39 3.80
C PHE A 75 19.68 -2.99 4.55
N LEU A 76 18.66 -2.49 3.84
CA LEU A 76 17.37 -2.15 4.42
C LEU A 76 16.39 -3.35 4.40
N VAL A 77 16.81 -4.47 5.00
CA VAL A 77 16.10 -5.75 4.91
C VAL A 77 14.61 -5.63 5.23
N ASN A 78 14.26 -4.98 6.34
CA ASN A 78 12.86 -4.85 6.76
C ASN A 78 12.04 -3.96 5.82
N LEU A 79 12.63 -2.88 5.31
CA LEU A 79 11.97 -2.04 4.31
C LEU A 79 11.73 -2.81 3.01
N ASN A 80 12.70 -3.61 2.57
CA ASN A 80 12.58 -4.45 1.38
C ASN A 80 11.43 -5.46 1.51
N LYS A 81 11.27 -6.09 2.68
CA LYS A 81 10.17 -6.99 3.00
C LYS A 81 8.81 -6.27 2.93
N VAL A 82 8.72 -5.08 3.54
CA VAL A 82 7.49 -4.26 3.48
C VAL A 82 7.18 -3.85 2.03
N MET A 83 8.17 -3.42 1.25
CA MET A 83 7.98 -3.09 -0.17
C MET A 83 7.48 -4.28 -0.97
N LEU A 84 7.97 -5.48 -0.69
CA LEU A 84 7.49 -6.71 -1.33
C LEU A 84 6.01 -6.97 -0.99
N ILE A 85 5.62 -6.87 0.28
CA ILE A 85 4.22 -7.04 0.72
C ILE A 85 3.31 -6.04 0.00
N VAL A 86 3.70 -4.75 -0.06
CA VAL A 86 2.92 -3.70 -0.74
C VAL A 86 2.81 -3.98 -2.23
N THR A 87 3.88 -4.45 -2.87
CA THR A 87 3.87 -4.83 -4.29
C THR A 87 2.89 -5.97 -4.54
N ILE A 88 2.91 -7.01 -3.70
CA ILE A 88 1.93 -8.11 -3.78
C ILE A 88 0.50 -7.58 -3.64
N MET A 89 0.23 -6.66 -2.71
CA MET A 89 -1.11 -6.05 -2.57
C MET A 89 -1.56 -5.37 -3.85
N ILE A 90 -0.68 -4.62 -4.52
CA ILE A 90 -1.00 -3.91 -5.77
C ILE A 90 -1.26 -4.89 -6.90
N LEU A 91 -0.45 -5.95 -7.02
CA LEU A 91 -0.66 -6.99 -8.04
C LEU A 91 -1.98 -7.73 -7.82
N VAL A 92 -2.29 -8.08 -6.56
CA VAL A 92 -3.58 -8.68 -6.21
C VAL A 92 -4.73 -7.74 -6.51
N ALA A 93 -4.61 -6.45 -6.18
CA ALA A 93 -5.62 -5.43 -6.51
C ALA A 93 -5.84 -5.32 -8.02
N THR A 94 -4.78 -5.38 -8.81
CA THR A 94 -4.84 -5.36 -10.28
C THR A 94 -5.62 -6.56 -10.81
N ILE A 95 -5.29 -7.77 -10.32
CA ILE A 95 -5.96 -9.02 -10.72
C ILE A 95 -7.44 -8.97 -10.29
N VAL A 96 -7.71 -8.61 -9.04
CA VAL A 96 -9.08 -8.54 -8.51
C VAL A 96 -9.95 -7.55 -9.30
N THR A 97 -9.38 -6.43 -9.76
CA THR A 97 -10.09 -5.44 -10.58
C THR A 97 -10.63 -6.01 -11.89
N LEU A 98 -10.04 -7.11 -12.40
CA LEU A 98 -10.56 -7.81 -13.58
C LEU A 98 -11.94 -8.47 -13.33
N PHE A 99 -12.20 -8.87 -12.09
CA PHE A 99 -13.39 -9.65 -11.73
C PHE A 99 -14.46 -8.81 -11.03
N PHE A 100 -14.08 -7.97 -10.05
CA PHE A 100 -15.02 -7.13 -9.32
C PHE A 100 -14.39 -5.79 -8.85
N LYS A 101 -15.26 -4.81 -8.56
CA LYS A 101 -14.87 -3.51 -8.04
C LYS A 101 -14.55 -3.65 -6.55
N MET A 102 -13.36 -3.21 -6.13
CA MET A 102 -12.90 -3.20 -4.75
C MET A 102 -12.34 -1.82 -4.38
N SER A 103 -12.46 -1.43 -3.12
CA SER A 103 -11.88 -0.18 -2.61
C SER A 103 -10.38 -0.33 -2.34
N ILE A 104 -9.57 0.27 -3.20
CA ILE A 104 -8.10 0.25 -3.06
C ILE A 104 -7.63 1.00 -1.82
N HIS A 105 -8.31 2.09 -1.44
CA HIS A 105 -8.00 2.81 -0.21
C HIS A 105 -8.23 1.93 1.04
N SER A 106 -9.31 1.15 1.04
CA SER A 106 -9.58 0.21 2.14
C SER A 106 -8.59 -0.95 2.14
N LEU A 107 -8.18 -1.43 0.96
CA LEU A 107 -7.13 -2.45 0.83
C LEU A 107 -5.79 -1.94 1.37
N ALA A 108 -5.39 -0.73 1.01
CA ALA A 108 -4.14 -0.14 1.50
C ALA A 108 -4.15 0.02 3.03
N MET A 109 -5.24 0.56 3.59
CA MET A 109 -5.35 0.74 5.05
C MET A 109 -5.45 -0.59 5.79
N GLY A 110 -6.20 -1.56 5.27
CA GLY A 110 -6.22 -2.93 5.79
C GLY A 110 -4.83 -3.56 5.77
N GLY A 111 -4.08 -3.34 4.69
CA GLY A 111 -2.70 -3.79 4.55
C GLY A 111 -1.76 -3.19 5.60
N VAL A 112 -1.85 -1.88 5.84
CA VAL A 112 -1.08 -1.22 6.90
C VAL A 112 -1.40 -1.82 8.26
N ALA A 113 -2.68 -2.01 8.59
CA ALA A 113 -3.11 -2.67 9.83
C ALA A 113 -2.57 -4.11 9.88
N GLY A 114 -2.67 -4.86 8.77
CA GLY A 114 -2.19 -6.24 8.68
C GLY A 114 -0.68 -6.38 8.84
N ILE A 115 0.10 -5.38 8.48
CA ILE A 115 1.55 -5.34 8.72
C ILE A 115 1.84 -4.96 10.17
N LEU A 116 1.20 -3.90 10.68
CA LEU A 116 1.54 -3.35 11.98
C LEU A 116 1.08 -4.22 13.16
N ILE A 117 -0.05 -4.92 13.06
CA ILE A 117 -0.57 -5.77 14.14
C ILE A 117 0.43 -6.85 14.54
N PRO A 118 0.89 -7.75 13.64
CA PRO A 118 1.83 -8.79 14.02
C PRO A 118 3.21 -8.23 14.39
N LEU A 119 3.68 -7.17 13.74
CA LEU A 119 4.93 -6.52 14.12
C LEU A 119 4.87 -5.90 15.52
N ASN A 120 3.73 -5.33 15.91
CA ASN A 120 3.54 -4.81 17.28
C ASN A 120 3.53 -5.94 18.30
N GLN A 121 2.90 -7.08 17.97
CA GLN A 121 2.90 -8.25 18.86
C GLN A 121 4.30 -8.83 19.05
N ALA A 122 5.13 -8.83 18.01
CA ALA A 122 6.52 -9.28 18.06
C ALA A 122 7.48 -8.25 18.69
N SER A 123 7.03 -7.02 18.93
CA SER A 123 7.83 -5.94 19.49
C SER A 123 7.83 -6.00 21.02
N GLU A 124 8.97 -6.30 21.65
CA GLU A 124 9.14 -6.30 23.11
C GLU A 124 9.04 -4.89 23.72
N THR A 125 9.27 -3.85 22.93
CA THR A 125 9.37 -2.46 23.43
C THR A 125 8.03 -1.73 23.42
N GLY A 126 6.98 -2.28 22.80
CA GLY A 126 5.71 -1.60 22.60
C GLY A 126 5.78 -0.36 21.69
N ALA A 127 6.90 -0.10 21.04
CA ALA A 127 7.13 1.08 20.20
C ALA A 127 6.14 1.20 19.04
N LEU A 128 5.56 0.10 18.59
CA LEU A 128 4.59 0.07 17.50
C LEU A 128 3.13 0.17 17.96
N LEU A 129 2.87 0.24 19.29
CA LEU A 129 1.50 0.28 19.83
C LEU A 129 0.73 1.51 19.30
N VAL A 130 1.31 2.71 19.45
CA VAL A 130 0.69 3.96 18.99
C VAL A 130 0.50 3.98 17.48
N PRO A 131 1.52 3.69 16.64
CA PRO A 131 1.33 3.58 15.20
C PRO A 131 0.24 2.57 14.80
N THR A 132 0.15 1.42 15.47
CA THR A 132 -0.87 0.41 15.19
C THR A 132 -2.28 0.93 15.53
N ALA A 133 -2.45 1.56 16.70
CA ALA A 133 -3.72 2.15 17.11
C ALA A 133 -4.17 3.25 16.13
N VAL A 134 -3.25 4.13 15.74
CA VAL A 134 -3.52 5.18 14.75
C VAL A 134 -3.92 4.56 13.40
N ALA A 135 -3.23 3.54 12.95
CA ALA A 135 -3.55 2.85 11.69
C ALA A 135 -4.96 2.23 11.72
N LEU A 136 -5.37 1.63 12.83
CA LEU A 136 -6.72 1.06 12.98
C LEU A 136 -7.80 2.15 12.94
N VAL A 137 -7.60 3.27 13.65
CA VAL A 137 -8.52 4.41 13.61
C VAL A 137 -8.62 4.98 12.20
N LEU A 138 -7.48 5.20 11.52
CA LEU A 138 -7.45 5.69 10.16
C LEU A 138 -8.10 4.70 9.17
N THR A 139 -7.94 3.40 9.38
CA THR A 139 -8.63 2.38 8.56
C THR A 139 -10.15 2.57 8.65
N GLY A 140 -10.70 2.69 9.85
CA GLY A 140 -12.12 2.96 10.05
C GLY A 140 -12.57 4.29 9.43
N ALA A 141 -11.79 5.36 9.62
CA ALA A 141 -12.07 6.68 9.05
C ALA A 141 -12.08 6.67 7.52
N VAL A 142 -11.08 6.03 6.88
CA VAL A 142 -11.02 5.91 5.42
C VAL A 142 -12.18 5.07 4.89
N MET A 143 -12.50 3.94 5.52
CA MET A 143 -13.63 3.11 5.13
C MET A 143 -14.94 3.90 5.19
N SER A 144 -15.18 4.64 6.28
CA SER A 144 -16.35 5.50 6.45
C SER A 144 -16.40 6.62 5.43
N ALA A 145 -15.28 7.27 5.13
CA ALA A 145 -15.20 8.32 4.12
C ALA A 145 -15.54 7.78 2.71
N ARG A 146 -15.09 6.57 2.36
CA ARG A 146 -15.42 5.96 1.05
C ARG A 146 -16.90 5.63 0.91
N LEU A 147 -17.56 5.28 2.01
CA LEU A 147 -19.02 5.07 2.06
C LEU A 147 -19.77 6.40 1.99
N ALA A 148 -19.39 7.39 2.79
CA ALA A 148 -20.03 8.71 2.83
C ALA A 148 -19.96 9.45 1.49
N LEU A 149 -18.85 9.29 0.75
CA LEU A 149 -18.67 9.85 -0.59
C LEU A 149 -19.40 9.04 -1.69
N HIS A 150 -20.15 8.00 -1.36
CA HIS A 150 -20.78 7.08 -2.31
C HIS A 150 -19.83 6.55 -3.41
N ALA A 151 -18.52 6.55 -3.13
CA ALA A 151 -17.50 6.09 -4.07
C ALA A 151 -17.46 4.56 -4.20
N HIS A 152 -17.86 3.87 -3.13
CA HIS A 152 -17.90 2.42 -3.01
C HIS A 152 -19.10 1.95 -2.18
N THR A 153 -19.55 0.71 -2.45
CA THR A 153 -20.51 0.00 -1.61
C THR A 153 -19.84 -0.57 -0.36
N PHE A 154 -20.65 -0.90 0.65
CA PHE A 154 -20.15 -1.55 1.87
C PHE A 154 -19.34 -2.82 1.57
N ARG A 155 -19.83 -3.65 0.63
CA ARG A 155 -19.13 -4.88 0.22
C ARG A 155 -17.76 -4.59 -0.38
N GLU A 156 -17.66 -3.59 -1.27
CA GLU A 156 -16.38 -3.22 -1.92
C GLU A 156 -15.35 -2.71 -0.91
N VAL A 157 -15.79 -1.93 0.08
CA VAL A 157 -14.95 -1.39 1.16
C VAL A 157 -14.47 -2.51 2.08
N TRP A 158 -15.38 -3.39 2.49
CA TRP A 158 -15.09 -4.48 3.42
C TRP A 158 -14.18 -5.54 2.81
N HIS A 159 -14.45 -5.96 1.57
CA HIS A 159 -13.55 -6.88 0.85
C HIS A 159 -12.14 -6.28 0.69
N GLY A 160 -12.05 -4.99 0.35
CA GLY A 160 -10.75 -4.33 0.26
C GLY A 160 -9.97 -4.43 1.57
N ALA A 161 -10.59 -4.02 2.68
CA ALA A 161 -9.94 -4.04 3.99
C ALA A 161 -9.48 -5.44 4.41
N TRP A 162 -10.32 -6.46 4.22
CA TRP A 162 -9.97 -7.85 4.55
C TRP A 162 -8.85 -8.41 3.67
N VAL A 163 -8.89 -8.18 2.36
CA VAL A 163 -7.82 -8.64 1.46
C VAL A 163 -6.50 -7.98 1.85
N GLY A 164 -6.49 -6.67 2.11
CA GLY A 164 -5.30 -5.97 2.56
C GLY A 164 -4.77 -6.52 3.90
N LEU A 165 -5.66 -6.69 4.88
CA LEU A 165 -5.33 -7.23 6.20
C LEU A 165 -4.68 -8.62 6.08
N LEU A 166 -5.29 -9.52 5.33
CA LEU A 166 -4.80 -10.89 5.16
C LEU A 166 -3.43 -10.91 4.46
N ILE A 167 -3.25 -10.13 3.39
CA ILE A 167 -1.94 -10.05 2.70
C ILE A 167 -0.89 -9.48 3.65
N GLY A 168 -1.22 -8.44 4.43
CA GLY A 168 -0.30 -7.85 5.39
C GLY A 168 0.13 -8.82 6.48
N ILE A 169 -0.83 -9.49 7.14
CA ILE A 169 -0.56 -10.49 8.19
C ILE A 169 0.27 -11.65 7.62
N THR A 170 -0.17 -12.25 6.52
CA THR A 170 0.53 -13.38 5.91
C THR A 170 1.93 -12.99 5.46
N GLY A 171 2.07 -11.80 4.86
CA GLY A 171 3.37 -11.29 4.44
C GLY A 171 4.34 -11.09 5.61
N VAL A 172 3.86 -10.59 6.75
CA VAL A 172 4.72 -10.47 7.95
C VAL A 172 5.07 -11.84 8.50
N ILE A 173 4.11 -12.76 8.65
CA ILE A 173 4.38 -14.10 9.17
C ILE A 173 5.40 -14.87 8.32
N LEU A 174 5.37 -14.69 6.99
CA LEU A 174 6.25 -15.42 6.08
C LEU A 174 7.63 -14.77 5.92
N LEU A 175 7.73 -13.46 6.08
CA LEU A 175 8.96 -12.74 5.78
C LEU A 175 9.74 -12.29 7.01
N PHE A 176 9.09 -12.10 8.18
CA PHE A 176 9.72 -11.59 9.39
C PHE A 176 9.89 -12.67 10.45
#